data_68c30ddf28a88392aaa0f39b8769d7a4
#
_entry.id   68c30ddf28a88392aaa0f39b8769d7a4
#
_cell.length_a   1.000
_cell.length_b   1.000
_cell.length_c   1.000
_cell.angle_alpha   90.00
_cell.angle_beta   90.00
_cell.angle_gamma   90.00
#
_symmetry.space_group_name_H-M   'P 1'
#
loop_
_entity.id
_entity.type
_entity.pdbx_description
1 polymer ?
#
loop_
_entity_poly.entity_id
_entity_poly.type
_entity_poly.pdbx_seq_one_letter_code
_entity_poly.pdbx_strand_id
1 'polypeptide(L)'
;MSLEPQIFTGLQPLSQPFVKSSLVEVTDTLAVKPPCRIFFKNEYEQPSGSFKLRGIGNLVSKSYQEAKTKFPHKEIHVYASSGGNAGLAAAYAARYYKINCTVVLPVVSKPEVIEKLESYGAKTVIHGANIYEADQYLQGILRNIDTKKYHPIYCHPFENPLIWEGHSTLVDEVFQSQLPEEDKPKVKGFVCSVGGGGLYNGIHKGIIRNKSTSDVFLVETNQAPTLHETIKAGKVVTLKSVNSLATSLACSSLSYQSLANYNDQSKVKTHIASIDDLEAIKGSVNFYRNYGVPVEPACGASLSVLYNQLPLLTLKFPNLKSDDIIVVVVCGGSCTNIEGIKKFETLVERQAHKL
;
A
#
# COMPACT_ATOMS: atom_id res chain seq x y z
N MET A 1 -10.52 -27.95 -2.75
CA MET A 1 -9.72 -28.16 -1.53
C MET A 1 -9.71 -26.83 -0.79
N SER A 2 -10.46 -26.75 0.30
CA SER A 2 -10.52 -25.58 1.18
C SER A 2 -9.21 -25.50 1.97
N LEU A 3 -8.42 -24.48 1.71
CA LEU A 3 -7.28 -24.15 2.56
C LEU A 3 -7.82 -23.56 3.88
N GLU A 4 -7.94 -24.41 4.88
CA GLU A 4 -8.12 -23.94 6.25
C GLU A 4 -6.89 -23.11 6.64
N PRO A 5 -7.07 -21.96 7.30
CA PRO A 5 -5.94 -21.17 7.81
C PRO A 5 -5.20 -22.00 8.84
N GLN A 6 -3.92 -22.27 8.62
CA GLN A 6 -3.05 -22.90 9.60
C GLN A 6 -3.05 -22.08 10.89
N ILE A 7 -3.69 -22.60 11.91
CA ILE A 7 -3.58 -22.09 13.28
C ILE A 7 -2.23 -22.57 13.78
N PHE A 8 -1.26 -21.66 13.84
CA PHE A 8 0.01 -21.90 14.51
C PHE A 8 -0.23 -22.06 16.02
N THR A 9 -0.41 -23.30 16.47
CA THR A 9 -0.44 -23.65 17.89
C THR A 9 1.00 -23.67 18.39
N GLY A 10 1.38 -22.68 19.20
CA GLY A 10 2.66 -22.67 19.92
C GLY A 10 3.43 -21.37 19.97
N LEU A 11 3.09 -20.36 19.17
CA LEU A 11 3.67 -19.02 19.28
C LEU A 11 2.72 -18.10 20.05
N GLN A 12 3.28 -17.27 20.93
CA GLN A 12 2.50 -16.18 21.54
C GLN A 12 1.77 -15.41 20.41
N PRO A 13 0.49 -15.06 20.57
CA PRO A 13 -0.22 -14.34 19.53
C PRO A 13 0.57 -13.10 19.18
N LEU A 14 0.86 -12.90 17.88
CA LEU A 14 1.50 -11.69 17.37
C LEU A 14 0.77 -10.49 17.98
N SER A 15 1.49 -9.55 18.57
CA SER A 15 0.89 -8.35 19.16
C SER A 15 0.19 -7.46 18.13
N GLN A 16 0.35 -7.77 16.85
CA GLN A 16 -0.15 -7.00 15.71
C GLN A 16 -0.65 -7.93 14.58
N PRO A 17 -1.68 -7.49 13.80
CA PRO A 17 -2.30 -8.33 12.77
C PRO A 17 -1.47 -8.48 11.49
N PHE A 18 -0.37 -7.75 11.34
CA PHE A 18 0.53 -7.88 10.19
C PHE A 18 1.77 -8.74 10.53
N VAL A 19 2.44 -9.20 9.50
CA VAL A 19 3.61 -10.07 9.62
C VAL A 19 4.86 -9.40 9.04
N LYS A 20 6.03 -9.87 9.44
CA LYS A 20 7.30 -9.56 8.79
C LYS A 20 7.28 -10.18 7.38
N SER A 21 7.40 -9.34 6.36
CA SER A 21 7.47 -9.81 4.97
C SER A 21 8.91 -10.08 4.55
N SER A 22 9.09 -10.91 3.52
CA SER A 22 10.42 -11.23 3.00
C SER A 22 11.10 -10.05 2.32
N LEU A 23 12.43 -10.04 2.36
CA LEU A 23 13.32 -9.19 1.57
C LEU A 23 14.18 -10.12 0.72
N VAL A 24 14.01 -10.07 -0.61
CA VAL A 24 14.63 -11.02 -1.53
C VAL A 24 15.46 -10.29 -2.56
N GLU A 25 16.74 -10.65 -2.70
CA GLU A 25 17.57 -10.15 -3.78
C GLU A 25 17.16 -10.78 -5.10
N VAL A 26 16.89 -9.94 -6.11
CA VAL A 26 16.38 -10.37 -7.43
C VAL A 26 17.26 -9.89 -8.59
N THR A 27 18.42 -9.35 -8.32
CA THR A 27 19.34 -8.74 -9.28
C THR A 27 19.56 -9.62 -10.51
N ASP A 28 19.86 -10.90 -10.28
CA ASP A 28 20.21 -11.84 -11.35
C ASP A 28 18.98 -12.52 -12.00
N THR A 29 17.77 -12.27 -11.47
CA THR A 29 16.52 -12.80 -12.04
C THR A 29 15.83 -11.84 -13.01
N LEU A 30 16.31 -10.59 -13.09
CA LEU A 30 15.76 -9.57 -13.96
C LEU A 30 16.26 -9.76 -15.41
N ALA A 31 15.35 -9.67 -16.37
CA ALA A 31 15.68 -9.83 -17.79
C ALA A 31 16.66 -8.77 -18.30
N VAL A 32 16.60 -7.57 -17.75
CA VAL A 32 17.57 -6.48 -18.03
C VAL A 32 18.41 -6.28 -16.78
N LYS A 33 19.73 -6.42 -16.89
CA LYS A 33 20.64 -6.29 -15.76
C LYS A 33 20.63 -4.84 -15.23
N PRO A 34 20.26 -4.63 -13.95
CA PRO A 34 20.29 -3.30 -13.34
C PRO A 34 21.72 -2.88 -13.00
N PRO A 35 21.98 -1.56 -12.81
CA PRO A 35 23.30 -1.04 -12.47
C PRO A 35 23.74 -1.34 -11.03
N CYS A 36 22.86 -1.88 -10.20
CA CYS A 36 23.05 -2.12 -8.77
C CYS A 36 22.29 -3.37 -8.31
N ARG A 37 22.43 -3.74 -7.05
CA ARG A 37 21.66 -4.82 -6.43
C ARG A 37 20.23 -4.37 -6.19
N ILE A 38 19.29 -5.24 -6.55
CA ILE A 38 17.84 -5.00 -6.40
C ILE A 38 17.25 -5.99 -5.41
N PHE A 39 16.52 -5.46 -4.44
CA PHE A 39 15.79 -6.25 -3.46
C PHE A 39 14.29 -5.97 -3.56
N PHE A 40 13.49 -7.02 -3.52
CA PHE A 40 12.03 -6.92 -3.37
C PHE A 40 11.64 -7.03 -1.89
N LYS A 41 10.91 -6.03 -1.40
CA LYS A 41 10.20 -6.10 -0.11
C LYS A 41 8.77 -6.54 -0.38
N ASN A 42 8.47 -7.81 -0.08
CA ASN A 42 7.29 -8.53 -0.57
C ASN A 42 6.04 -8.30 0.29
N GLU A 43 5.43 -7.13 0.18
CA GLU A 43 4.25 -6.77 0.96
C GLU A 43 2.94 -7.50 0.56
N TYR A 44 2.93 -8.21 -0.55
CA TYR A 44 1.84 -9.14 -0.91
C TYR A 44 1.72 -10.32 0.06
N GLU A 45 2.75 -10.62 0.83
CA GLU A 45 2.76 -11.67 1.86
C GLU A 45 1.94 -11.30 3.10
N GLN A 46 1.52 -10.05 3.24
CA GLN A 46 0.65 -9.66 4.32
C GLN A 46 -0.67 -10.44 4.29
N PRO A 47 -1.21 -10.88 5.44
CA PRO A 47 -2.44 -11.71 5.49
C PRO A 47 -3.64 -11.15 4.75
N SER A 48 -3.76 -9.82 4.62
CA SER A 48 -4.80 -9.20 3.78
C SER A 48 -4.41 -9.06 2.31
N GLY A 49 -3.18 -9.47 1.93
CA GLY A 49 -2.65 -9.46 0.57
C GLY A 49 -2.01 -8.15 0.14
N SER A 50 -1.76 -7.20 1.04
CA SER A 50 -1.08 -5.95 0.71
C SER A 50 -0.48 -5.25 1.93
N PHE A 51 0.47 -4.32 1.68
CA PHE A 51 1.09 -3.46 2.68
C PHE A 51 0.09 -2.70 3.57
N LYS A 52 -1.14 -2.51 3.11
CA LYS A 52 -2.18 -1.77 3.86
C LYS A 52 -2.39 -2.32 5.25
N LEU A 53 -2.18 -3.62 5.44
CA LEU A 53 -2.35 -4.24 6.76
C LEU A 53 -1.34 -3.74 7.79
N ARG A 54 -0.13 -3.34 7.40
CA ARG A 54 0.83 -2.75 8.34
C ARG A 54 0.28 -1.47 8.97
N GLY A 55 -0.17 -0.55 8.14
CA GLY A 55 -0.65 0.76 8.61
C GLY A 55 -1.99 0.66 9.33
N ILE A 56 -2.98 0.09 8.67
CA ILE A 56 -4.33 -0.04 9.22
C ILE A 56 -4.34 -1.01 10.41
N GLY A 57 -3.57 -2.09 10.34
CA GLY A 57 -3.40 -3.02 11.45
C GLY A 57 -2.77 -2.34 12.67
N ASN A 58 -1.77 -1.48 12.50
CA ASN A 58 -1.18 -0.71 13.59
C ASN A 58 -2.19 0.29 14.20
N LEU A 59 -2.96 1.00 13.34
CA LEU A 59 -4.02 1.89 13.80
C LEU A 59 -5.05 1.14 14.65
N VAL A 60 -5.57 0.01 14.16
CA VAL A 60 -6.56 -0.79 14.88
C VAL A 60 -5.96 -1.34 16.18
N SER A 61 -4.73 -1.86 16.14
CA SER A 61 -4.03 -2.39 17.31
C SER A 61 -3.90 -1.37 18.42
N LYS A 62 -3.35 -0.21 18.12
CA LYS A 62 -3.12 0.85 19.13
C LYS A 62 -4.42 1.44 19.64
N SER A 63 -5.38 1.71 18.76
CA SER A 63 -6.69 2.21 19.16
C SER A 63 -7.47 1.19 20.01
N TYR A 64 -7.37 -0.09 19.68
CA TYR A 64 -7.97 -1.17 20.48
C TYR A 64 -7.37 -1.25 21.89
N GLN A 65 -6.04 -1.23 22.01
CA GLN A 65 -5.35 -1.27 23.31
C GLN A 65 -5.69 -0.06 24.16
N GLU A 66 -5.70 1.13 23.55
CA GLU A 66 -6.09 2.37 24.23
C GLU A 66 -7.53 2.32 24.71
N ALA A 67 -8.46 1.88 23.85
CA ALA A 67 -9.87 1.79 24.19
C ALA A 67 -10.13 0.78 25.30
N LYS A 68 -9.47 -0.39 25.27
CA LYS A 68 -9.57 -1.39 26.34
C LYS A 68 -9.10 -0.87 27.70
N THR A 69 -8.08 0.00 27.70
CA THR A 69 -7.56 0.58 28.94
C THR A 69 -8.43 1.73 29.45
N LYS A 70 -8.80 2.67 28.55
CA LYS A 70 -9.50 3.90 28.93
C LYS A 70 -11.02 3.74 29.03
N PHE A 71 -11.60 2.83 28.24
CA PHE A 71 -13.05 2.65 28.10
C PHE A 71 -13.45 1.17 28.11
N PRO A 72 -13.11 0.39 29.16
CA PRO A 72 -13.27 -1.08 29.18
C PRO A 72 -14.73 -1.55 29.02
N HIS A 73 -15.69 -0.68 29.30
CA HIS A 73 -17.13 -0.95 29.19
C HIS A 73 -17.71 -0.66 27.80
N LYS A 74 -16.94 0.02 26.90
CA LYS A 74 -17.44 0.34 25.55
C LYS A 74 -17.19 -0.79 24.57
N GLU A 75 -18.15 -0.98 23.68
CA GLU A 75 -18.00 -1.86 22.54
C GLU A 75 -17.13 -1.20 21.47
N ILE A 76 -16.03 -1.86 21.12
CA ILE A 76 -15.09 -1.33 20.11
C ILE A 76 -15.56 -1.79 18.72
N HIS A 77 -15.61 -0.86 17.76
CA HIS A 77 -16.09 -1.14 16.43
C HIS A 77 -15.22 -0.42 15.37
N VAL A 78 -14.74 -1.19 14.40
CA VAL A 78 -13.93 -0.67 13.29
C VAL A 78 -14.82 -0.22 12.14
N TYR A 79 -14.50 0.93 11.55
CA TYR A 79 -15.21 1.50 10.41
C TYR A 79 -14.24 1.87 9.30
N ALA A 80 -14.58 1.53 8.06
CA ALA A 80 -13.83 1.91 6.86
C ALA A 80 -14.79 2.19 5.71
N SER A 81 -14.33 2.99 4.72
CA SER A 81 -15.11 3.34 3.53
C SER A 81 -14.40 2.92 2.23
N SER A 82 -13.73 1.78 2.22
CA SER A 82 -12.92 1.34 1.07
C SER A 82 -13.31 -0.05 0.61
N GLY A 83 -13.72 -0.16 -0.66
CA GLY A 83 -13.90 -1.43 -1.37
C GLY A 83 -12.59 -2.03 -1.91
N GLY A 84 -11.44 -1.58 -1.43
CA GLY A 84 -10.12 -2.05 -1.84
C GLY A 84 -9.28 -2.58 -0.69
N ASN A 85 -7.97 -2.54 -0.88
CA ASN A 85 -6.99 -3.08 0.08
C ASN A 85 -7.09 -2.48 1.48
N ALA A 86 -7.53 -1.22 1.61
CA ALA A 86 -7.71 -0.58 2.91
C ALA A 86 -8.88 -1.17 3.69
N GLY A 87 -10.03 -1.40 3.05
CA GLY A 87 -11.17 -2.07 3.68
C GLY A 87 -10.86 -3.50 4.08
N LEU A 88 -10.17 -4.25 3.19
CA LEU A 88 -9.73 -5.61 3.49
C LEU A 88 -8.77 -5.65 4.70
N ALA A 89 -7.85 -4.69 4.81
CA ALA A 89 -6.96 -4.57 5.96
C ALA A 89 -7.71 -4.23 7.25
N ALA A 90 -8.72 -3.35 7.18
CA ALA A 90 -9.56 -3.00 8.32
C ALA A 90 -10.39 -4.20 8.82
N ALA A 91 -11.03 -4.92 7.89
CA ALA A 91 -11.81 -6.12 8.20
C ALA A 91 -10.92 -7.22 8.79
N TYR A 92 -9.74 -7.46 8.20
CA TYR A 92 -8.80 -8.45 8.73
C TYR A 92 -8.30 -8.08 10.13
N ALA A 93 -7.93 -6.82 10.35
CA ALA A 93 -7.47 -6.36 11.66
C ALA A 93 -8.58 -6.46 12.73
N ALA A 94 -9.82 -6.13 12.38
CA ALA A 94 -10.97 -6.30 13.28
C ALA A 94 -11.20 -7.79 13.62
N ARG A 95 -11.16 -8.68 12.63
CA ARG A 95 -11.22 -10.13 12.83
C ARG A 95 -10.14 -10.63 13.78
N TYR A 96 -8.91 -10.14 13.61
CA TYR A 96 -7.78 -10.51 14.47
C TYR A 96 -8.04 -10.21 15.95
N TYR A 97 -8.63 -9.05 16.25
CA TYR A 97 -9.00 -8.65 17.61
C TYR A 97 -10.40 -9.13 18.06
N LYS A 98 -11.10 -9.86 17.19
CA LYS A 98 -12.48 -10.33 17.43
C LYS A 98 -13.44 -9.18 17.79
N ILE A 99 -13.33 -8.07 17.08
CA ILE A 99 -14.20 -6.90 17.22
C ILE A 99 -14.99 -6.67 15.94
N ASN A 100 -16.13 -6.00 16.06
CA ASN A 100 -17.00 -5.72 14.95
C ASN A 100 -16.34 -4.78 13.92
N CYS A 101 -16.66 -4.98 12.64
CA CYS A 101 -16.23 -4.14 11.54
C CYS A 101 -17.41 -3.81 10.61
N THR A 102 -17.52 -2.56 10.22
CA THR A 102 -18.44 -2.12 9.16
C THR A 102 -17.63 -1.45 8.05
N VAL A 103 -17.83 -1.91 6.80
CA VAL A 103 -17.20 -1.31 5.63
C VAL A 103 -18.29 -0.77 4.71
N VAL A 104 -18.27 0.54 4.49
CA VAL A 104 -19.19 1.21 3.54
C VAL A 104 -18.55 1.22 2.16
N LEU A 105 -19.28 0.79 1.15
CA LEU A 105 -18.79 0.54 -0.19
C LEU A 105 -19.66 1.27 -1.22
N PRO A 106 -19.10 1.85 -2.29
CA PRO A 106 -19.88 2.37 -3.39
C PRO A 106 -20.55 1.24 -4.20
N VAL A 107 -21.63 1.56 -4.89
CA VAL A 107 -22.42 0.61 -5.71
C VAL A 107 -21.61 -0.05 -6.84
N VAL A 108 -20.49 0.56 -7.24
CA VAL A 108 -19.56 0.02 -8.25
C VAL A 108 -18.58 -1.02 -7.71
N SER A 109 -18.66 -1.34 -6.43
CA SER A 109 -17.76 -2.32 -5.80
C SER A 109 -17.97 -3.72 -6.36
N LYS A 110 -16.88 -4.43 -6.64
CA LYS A 110 -16.92 -5.78 -7.21
C LYS A 110 -17.47 -6.79 -6.21
N PRO A 111 -18.34 -7.73 -6.63
CA PRO A 111 -18.86 -8.78 -5.75
C PRO A 111 -17.78 -9.56 -5.00
N GLU A 112 -16.69 -9.91 -5.67
CA GLU A 112 -15.61 -10.70 -5.09
C GLU A 112 -14.92 -9.98 -3.91
N VAL A 113 -14.89 -8.64 -3.94
CA VAL A 113 -14.36 -7.84 -2.83
C VAL A 113 -15.33 -7.82 -1.66
N ILE A 114 -16.64 -7.73 -1.93
CA ILE A 114 -17.69 -7.80 -0.91
C ILE A 114 -17.64 -9.15 -0.20
N GLU A 115 -17.62 -10.25 -0.96
CA GLU A 115 -17.51 -11.61 -0.42
C GLU A 115 -16.25 -11.78 0.45
N LYS A 116 -15.12 -11.23 0.00
CA LYS A 116 -13.88 -11.29 0.77
C LYS A 116 -13.94 -10.49 2.07
N LEU A 117 -14.56 -9.32 2.09
CA LEU A 117 -14.79 -8.54 3.30
C LEU A 117 -15.68 -9.30 4.29
N GLU A 118 -16.78 -9.90 3.80
CA GLU A 118 -17.71 -10.69 4.60
C GLU A 118 -17.05 -11.98 5.13
N SER A 119 -16.14 -12.59 4.36
CA SER A 119 -15.34 -13.74 4.82
C SER A 119 -14.41 -13.39 6.00
N TYR A 120 -14.04 -12.12 6.15
CA TYR A 120 -13.35 -11.61 7.34
C TYR A 120 -14.29 -11.22 8.48
N GLY A 121 -15.61 -11.38 8.30
CA GLY A 121 -16.63 -11.06 9.30
C GLY A 121 -17.03 -9.58 9.32
N ALA A 122 -16.68 -8.80 8.30
CA ALA A 122 -17.13 -7.43 8.20
C ALA A 122 -18.59 -7.35 7.74
N LYS A 123 -19.35 -6.43 8.33
CA LYS A 123 -20.64 -6.00 7.79
C LYS A 123 -20.39 -5.04 6.63
N THR A 124 -20.89 -5.36 5.44
CA THR A 124 -20.82 -4.48 4.27
C THR A 124 -22.09 -3.63 4.18
N VAL A 125 -21.92 -2.36 3.80
CA VAL A 125 -23.01 -1.42 3.55
C VAL A 125 -22.75 -0.78 2.20
N ILE A 126 -23.65 -0.99 1.25
CA ILE A 126 -23.53 -0.42 -0.09
C ILE A 126 -24.22 0.95 -0.11
N HIS A 127 -23.44 2.02 -0.35
CA HIS A 127 -23.96 3.39 -0.40
C HIS A 127 -23.08 4.30 -1.27
N GLY A 128 -23.73 5.12 -2.09
CA GLY A 128 -23.09 6.12 -2.95
C GLY A 128 -22.57 5.57 -4.27
N ALA A 129 -22.38 6.46 -5.24
CA ALA A 129 -21.88 6.12 -6.58
C ALA A 129 -20.35 5.95 -6.62
N ASN A 130 -19.64 6.53 -5.64
CA ASN A 130 -18.18 6.55 -5.58
C ASN A 130 -17.69 6.50 -4.13
N ILE A 131 -16.37 6.38 -3.96
CA ILE A 131 -15.74 6.26 -2.65
C ILE A 131 -15.94 7.50 -1.77
N TYR A 132 -16.02 8.68 -2.35
CA TYR A 132 -16.27 9.92 -1.61
C TYR A 132 -17.65 9.91 -0.97
N GLU A 133 -18.68 9.54 -1.72
CA GLU A 133 -20.07 9.44 -1.22
C GLU A 133 -20.20 8.34 -0.16
N ALA A 134 -19.53 7.20 -0.36
CA ALA A 134 -19.46 6.13 0.63
C ALA A 134 -18.82 6.63 1.95
N ASP A 135 -17.73 7.39 1.85
CA ASP A 135 -17.08 7.96 3.04
C ASP A 135 -17.97 9.04 3.70
N GLN A 136 -18.60 9.93 2.96
CA GLN A 136 -19.52 10.93 3.52
C GLN A 136 -20.67 10.27 4.31
N TYR A 137 -21.20 9.18 3.79
CA TYR A 137 -22.20 8.40 4.51
C TYR A 137 -21.64 7.80 5.80
N LEU A 138 -20.44 7.21 5.75
CA LEU A 138 -19.76 6.68 6.92
C LEU A 138 -19.49 7.77 7.96
N GLN A 139 -19.04 8.95 7.55
CA GLN A 139 -18.85 10.10 8.46
C GLN A 139 -20.18 10.50 9.11
N GLY A 140 -21.30 10.39 8.38
CA GLY A 140 -22.65 10.56 8.95
C GLY A 140 -22.96 9.56 10.05
N ILE A 141 -22.64 8.29 9.86
CA ILE A 141 -22.78 7.24 10.90
C ILE A 141 -21.92 7.60 12.12
N LEU A 142 -20.66 7.95 11.92
CA LEU A 142 -19.72 8.24 13.01
C LEU A 142 -20.13 9.46 13.84
N ARG A 143 -20.71 10.50 13.23
CA ARG A 143 -21.22 11.67 13.96
C ARG A 143 -22.42 11.36 14.86
N ASN A 144 -23.21 10.34 14.51
CA ASN A 144 -24.44 9.98 15.20
C ASN A 144 -24.29 8.74 16.12
N ILE A 145 -23.06 8.21 16.25
CA ILE A 145 -22.83 7.03 17.09
C ILE A 145 -23.00 7.36 18.58
N ASP A 146 -23.62 6.47 19.34
CA ASP A 146 -23.70 6.61 20.79
C ASP A 146 -22.32 6.34 21.42
N THR A 147 -21.56 7.41 21.63
CA THR A 147 -20.20 7.33 22.20
C THR A 147 -20.18 6.92 23.68
N LYS A 148 -21.32 6.86 24.37
CA LYS A 148 -21.39 6.27 25.72
C LYS A 148 -21.26 4.74 25.65
N LYS A 149 -21.84 4.12 24.62
CA LYS A 149 -21.85 2.67 24.43
C LYS A 149 -20.72 2.18 23.54
N TYR A 150 -20.39 2.92 22.49
CA TYR A 150 -19.44 2.50 21.45
C TYR A 150 -18.15 3.32 21.45
N HIS A 151 -17.05 2.66 21.09
CA HIS A 151 -15.78 3.31 20.74
C HIS A 151 -15.46 3.03 19.26
N PRO A 152 -15.71 3.99 18.35
CA PRO A 152 -15.45 3.79 16.95
C PRO A 152 -13.96 3.95 16.63
N ILE A 153 -13.42 3.06 15.79
CA ILE A 153 -12.09 3.18 15.18
C ILE A 153 -12.30 3.42 13.69
N TYR A 154 -12.10 4.66 13.25
CA TYR A 154 -12.19 5.01 11.83
C TYR A 154 -10.86 4.75 11.12
N CYS A 155 -10.90 3.89 10.11
CA CYS A 155 -9.76 3.53 9.28
C CYS A 155 -9.78 4.33 7.96
N HIS A 156 -9.19 5.53 7.98
CA HIS A 156 -8.91 6.25 6.73
C HIS A 156 -7.89 5.46 5.89
N PRO A 157 -7.98 5.42 4.56
CA PRO A 157 -7.10 4.57 3.73
C PRO A 157 -5.62 4.97 3.75
N PHE A 158 -5.25 6.19 4.18
CA PHE A 158 -3.86 6.65 4.21
C PHE A 158 -3.56 7.81 5.19
N GLU A 159 -4.56 8.57 5.66
CA GLU A 159 -4.36 9.80 6.45
C GLU A 159 -4.51 9.52 7.95
N ASN A 160 -3.46 9.03 8.58
CA ASN A 160 -3.36 8.91 10.04
C ASN A 160 -1.91 8.63 10.44
N PRO A 161 -1.34 9.33 11.45
CA PRO A 161 0.01 9.08 11.95
C PRO A 161 0.29 7.64 12.39
N LEU A 162 -0.71 6.93 12.92
CA LEU A 162 -0.59 5.52 13.30
C LEU A 162 -0.50 4.60 12.08
N ILE A 163 -1.13 4.98 10.96
CA ILE A 163 -0.99 4.28 9.68
C ILE A 163 0.45 4.43 9.17
N TRP A 164 1.00 5.65 9.18
CA TRP A 164 2.37 5.89 8.72
C TRP A 164 3.39 5.18 9.62
N GLU A 165 3.15 5.14 10.93
CA GLU A 165 3.97 4.37 11.87
C GLU A 165 3.94 2.87 11.54
N GLY A 166 2.77 2.30 11.28
CA GLY A 166 2.66 0.91 10.86
C GLY A 166 3.40 0.63 9.55
N HIS A 167 3.24 1.50 8.55
CA HIS A 167 3.98 1.35 7.28
C HIS A 167 5.49 1.49 7.45
N SER A 168 5.98 2.30 8.40
CA SER A 168 7.42 2.46 8.63
C SER A 168 8.11 1.18 9.10
N THR A 169 7.38 0.20 9.64
CA THR A 169 7.93 -1.08 10.09
C THR A 169 8.57 -1.88 8.95
N LEU A 170 8.12 -1.69 7.69
CA LEU A 170 8.79 -2.35 6.56
C LEU A 170 10.25 -1.91 6.39
N VAL A 171 10.56 -0.63 6.67
CA VAL A 171 11.93 -0.09 6.63
C VAL A 171 12.73 -0.58 7.83
N ASP A 172 12.10 -0.65 9.01
CA ASP A 172 12.76 -1.21 10.21
C ASP A 172 13.18 -2.66 9.97
N GLU A 173 12.31 -3.47 9.36
CA GLU A 173 12.64 -4.86 9.04
C GLU A 173 13.87 -4.95 8.14
N VAL A 174 13.95 -4.11 7.10
CA VAL A 174 15.10 -4.05 6.19
C VAL A 174 16.39 -3.78 6.96
N PHE A 175 16.41 -2.71 7.77
CA PHE A 175 17.64 -2.27 8.43
C PHE A 175 17.96 -3.04 9.72
N GLN A 176 16.97 -3.49 10.47
CA GLN A 176 17.20 -4.07 11.80
C GLN A 176 17.32 -5.59 11.79
N SER A 177 16.81 -6.27 10.76
CA SER A 177 16.72 -7.73 10.81
C SER A 177 16.86 -8.48 9.49
N GLN A 178 16.98 -7.81 8.34
CA GLN A 178 16.99 -8.48 7.04
C GLN A 178 18.29 -8.24 6.24
N LEU A 179 18.91 -7.08 6.38
CA LEU A 179 20.20 -6.83 5.76
C LEU A 179 21.35 -7.04 6.77
N PRO A 180 22.48 -7.62 6.33
CA PRO A 180 23.71 -7.64 7.12
C PRO A 180 24.24 -6.21 7.32
N GLU A 181 25.04 -6.00 8.37
CA GLU A 181 25.51 -4.65 8.76
C GLU A 181 26.29 -3.96 7.64
N GLU A 182 27.08 -4.71 6.87
CA GLU A 182 27.89 -4.21 5.76
C GLU A 182 27.06 -3.75 4.55
N ASP A 183 25.82 -4.20 4.41
CA ASP A 183 24.92 -3.82 3.32
C ASP A 183 24.03 -2.63 3.67
N LYS A 184 23.81 -2.35 4.95
CA LYS A 184 22.93 -1.23 5.37
C LYS A 184 23.36 0.13 4.81
N PRO A 185 24.66 0.52 4.80
CA PRO A 185 25.11 1.79 4.20
C PRO A 185 24.99 1.84 2.67
N LYS A 186 24.84 0.67 2.03
CA LYS A 186 24.71 0.56 0.57
C LYS A 186 23.27 0.78 0.08
N VAL A 187 22.28 0.83 0.97
CA VAL A 187 20.90 1.11 0.58
C VAL A 187 20.77 2.57 0.15
N LYS A 188 20.64 2.80 -1.15
CA LYS A 188 20.54 4.13 -1.75
C LYS A 188 19.12 4.62 -1.91
N GLY A 189 18.16 3.72 -2.00
CA GLY A 189 16.80 4.16 -2.17
C GLY A 189 15.73 3.08 -1.99
N PHE A 190 14.52 3.57 -1.71
CA PHE A 190 13.28 2.79 -1.71
C PHE A 190 12.42 3.25 -2.88
N VAL A 191 12.00 2.32 -3.73
CA VAL A 191 11.05 2.57 -4.82
C VAL A 191 9.68 2.09 -4.41
N CYS A 192 8.67 2.95 -4.49
CA CYS A 192 7.30 2.56 -4.22
C CYS A 192 6.29 3.35 -5.06
N SER A 193 5.13 2.76 -5.27
CA SER A 193 4.00 3.44 -5.91
C SER A 193 3.33 4.41 -4.93
N VAL A 194 2.78 5.51 -5.46
CA VAL A 194 2.10 6.53 -4.66
C VAL A 194 0.72 6.85 -5.21
N GLY A 195 -0.31 6.74 -4.35
CA GLY A 195 -1.64 7.28 -4.54
C GLY A 195 -1.89 8.36 -3.47
N GLY A 196 -2.56 8.02 -2.37
CA GLY A 196 -2.81 8.95 -1.26
C GLY A 196 -1.59 9.27 -0.37
N GLY A 197 -0.43 8.61 -0.56
CA GLY A 197 0.83 8.95 0.10
C GLY A 197 1.10 8.28 1.45
N GLY A 198 0.18 7.46 1.97
CA GLY A 198 0.36 6.83 3.29
C GLY A 198 1.59 5.92 3.39
N LEU A 199 1.89 5.14 2.33
CA LEU A 199 3.09 4.30 2.26
C LEU A 199 4.36 5.16 2.23
N TYR A 200 4.37 6.20 1.41
CA TYR A 200 5.47 7.16 1.35
C TYR A 200 5.78 7.77 2.72
N ASN A 201 4.74 8.25 3.44
CA ASN A 201 4.92 8.80 4.79
C ASN A 201 5.54 7.77 5.74
N GLY A 202 5.15 6.50 5.62
CA GLY A 202 5.73 5.41 6.40
C GLY A 202 7.20 5.16 6.06
N ILE A 203 7.54 5.04 4.77
CA ILE A 203 8.92 4.83 4.32
C ILE A 203 9.81 6.00 4.77
N HIS A 204 9.37 7.23 4.53
CA HIS A 204 10.07 8.45 4.96
C HIS A 204 10.35 8.43 6.47
N LYS A 205 9.34 8.12 7.29
CA LYS A 205 9.48 8.00 8.75
C LYS A 205 10.47 6.88 9.14
N GLY A 206 10.42 5.75 8.45
CA GLY A 206 11.30 4.61 8.70
C GLY A 206 12.76 4.93 8.38
N ILE A 207 13.03 5.61 7.26
CA ILE A 207 14.38 6.05 6.86
C ILE A 207 14.98 6.96 7.94
N ILE A 208 14.23 7.97 8.41
CA ILE A 208 14.69 8.88 9.47
C ILE A 208 14.96 8.11 10.77
N ARG A 209 14.05 7.23 11.18
CA ARG A 209 14.18 6.45 12.42
C ARG A 209 15.41 5.55 12.41
N ASN A 210 15.73 4.95 11.28
CA ASN A 210 16.90 4.09 11.11
C ASN A 210 18.17 4.89 10.76
N LYS A 211 18.12 6.23 10.76
CA LYS A 211 19.25 7.11 10.42
C LYS A 211 19.89 6.78 9.07
N SER A 212 19.09 6.28 8.13
CA SER A 212 19.56 5.95 6.80
C SER A 212 19.66 7.21 5.94
N THR A 213 20.57 7.19 4.97
CA THR A 213 20.74 8.22 3.94
C THR A 213 20.03 7.86 2.64
N SER A 214 19.16 6.85 2.66
CA SER A 214 18.42 6.41 1.48
C SER A 214 17.44 7.47 0.99
N ASP A 215 17.34 7.60 -0.31
CA ASP A 215 16.31 8.41 -0.99
C ASP A 215 14.99 7.62 -1.13
N VAL A 216 13.92 8.29 -1.50
CA VAL A 216 12.66 7.65 -1.92
C VAL A 216 12.37 7.98 -3.37
N PHE A 217 12.01 6.96 -4.15
CA PHE A 217 11.53 7.16 -5.51
C PHE A 217 10.07 6.75 -5.62
N LEU A 218 9.20 7.74 -5.83
CA LEU A 218 7.77 7.60 -5.95
C LEU A 218 7.35 7.48 -7.42
N VAL A 219 6.51 6.50 -7.71
CA VAL A 219 5.95 6.30 -9.05
C VAL A 219 4.43 6.37 -8.97
N GLU A 220 3.84 7.27 -9.74
CA GLU A 220 2.40 7.36 -9.97
C GLU A 220 2.07 7.12 -11.45
N THR A 221 0.79 7.09 -11.83
CA THR A 221 0.41 7.04 -13.24
C THR A 221 -0.13 8.38 -13.73
N ASN A 222 0.06 8.66 -15.03
CA ASN A 222 -0.46 9.87 -15.68
C ASN A 222 -1.98 10.00 -15.55
N GLN A 223 -2.67 8.87 -15.40
CA GLN A 223 -4.12 8.80 -15.25
C GLN A 223 -4.58 8.96 -13.78
N ALA A 224 -3.63 8.92 -12.81
CA ALA A 224 -3.84 9.20 -11.40
C ALA A 224 -2.76 10.17 -10.86
N PRO A 225 -2.68 11.42 -11.36
CA PRO A 225 -1.56 12.34 -11.14
C PRO A 225 -1.70 13.13 -9.83
N THR A 226 -2.15 12.52 -8.77
CA THR A 226 -2.50 13.21 -7.51
C THR A 226 -1.30 13.87 -6.85
N LEU A 227 -0.15 13.16 -6.85
CA LEU A 227 1.10 13.71 -6.33
C LEU A 227 1.61 14.85 -7.22
N HIS A 228 1.66 14.64 -8.54
CA HIS A 228 2.16 15.63 -9.50
C HIS A 228 1.35 16.94 -9.43
N GLU A 229 0.03 16.85 -9.46
CA GLU A 229 -0.84 18.03 -9.40
C GLU A 229 -0.74 18.75 -8.05
N THR A 230 -0.58 18.01 -6.94
CA THR A 230 -0.34 18.59 -5.62
C THR A 230 0.98 19.35 -5.56
N ILE A 231 2.08 18.78 -6.08
CA ILE A 231 3.40 19.42 -6.13
C ILE A 231 3.34 20.68 -7.01
N LYS A 232 2.77 20.56 -8.21
CA LYS A 232 2.60 21.68 -9.16
C LYS A 232 1.83 22.85 -8.54
N ALA A 233 0.80 22.54 -7.75
CA ALA A 233 -0.02 23.55 -7.09
C ALA A 233 0.65 24.13 -5.82
N GLY A 234 1.70 23.51 -5.27
CA GLY A 234 2.33 23.88 -3.98
C GLY A 234 1.43 23.68 -2.76
N LYS A 235 0.28 23.03 -2.93
CA LYS A 235 -0.71 22.74 -1.88
C LYS A 235 -1.48 21.48 -2.23
N VAL A 236 -2.00 20.78 -1.23
CA VAL A 236 -2.88 19.62 -1.45
C VAL A 236 -4.10 20.04 -2.27
N VAL A 237 -4.30 19.37 -3.38
CA VAL A 237 -5.46 19.56 -4.27
C VAL A 237 -6.36 18.35 -4.22
N THR A 238 -7.65 18.54 -4.50
CA THR A 238 -8.61 17.46 -4.71
C THR A 238 -8.97 17.40 -6.18
N LEU A 239 -8.60 16.30 -6.84
CA LEU A 239 -8.93 16.06 -8.23
C LEU A 239 -10.44 15.78 -8.37
N LYS A 240 -11.09 16.39 -9.37
CA LYS A 240 -12.54 16.22 -9.62
C LYS A 240 -12.88 14.79 -10.03
N SER A 241 -11.99 14.14 -10.76
CA SER A 241 -12.10 12.74 -11.16
C SER A 241 -10.71 12.15 -11.36
N VAL A 242 -10.59 10.87 -11.10
CA VAL A 242 -9.37 10.08 -11.37
C VAL A 242 -9.82 8.82 -12.09
N ASN A 243 -9.36 8.62 -13.30
CA ASN A 243 -9.74 7.47 -14.14
C ASN A 243 -8.49 6.72 -14.57
N SER A 244 -8.04 5.80 -13.73
CA SER A 244 -6.85 5.00 -13.92
C SER A 244 -7.16 3.51 -13.81
N LEU A 245 -6.49 2.70 -14.64
CA LEU A 245 -6.51 1.24 -14.55
C LEU A 245 -5.72 0.75 -13.32
N ALA A 246 -4.82 1.56 -12.80
CA ALA A 246 -4.16 1.36 -11.50
C ALA A 246 -5.08 1.87 -10.36
N THR A 247 -6.27 1.29 -10.23
CA THR A 247 -7.38 1.77 -9.38
C THR A 247 -6.99 2.05 -7.93
N SER A 248 -6.04 1.31 -7.36
CA SER A 248 -5.54 1.52 -6.00
C SER A 248 -4.64 2.75 -5.86
N LEU A 249 -4.18 3.38 -6.96
CA LEU A 249 -3.54 4.69 -6.99
C LEU A 249 -4.53 5.83 -7.22
N ALA A 250 -5.76 5.55 -7.64
CA ALA A 250 -6.77 6.55 -7.98
C ALA A 250 -7.35 7.24 -6.73
N CYS A 251 -6.48 7.91 -5.98
CA CYS A 251 -6.87 8.76 -4.85
C CYS A 251 -7.16 10.18 -5.36
N SER A 252 -8.26 10.78 -4.91
CA SER A 252 -8.61 12.15 -5.30
C SER A 252 -7.72 13.21 -4.65
N SER A 253 -7.08 12.91 -3.53
CA SER A 253 -6.19 13.83 -2.82
C SER A 253 -4.98 13.11 -2.23
N LEU A 254 -3.90 13.86 -2.06
CA LEU A 254 -2.69 13.41 -1.37
C LEU A 254 -2.79 13.73 0.13
N SER A 255 -2.11 12.95 0.97
CA SER A 255 -1.88 13.28 2.38
C SER A 255 -1.14 14.63 2.53
N TYR A 256 -1.58 15.48 3.45
CA TYR A 256 -0.88 16.73 3.79
C TYR A 256 0.56 16.47 4.24
N GLN A 257 0.77 15.39 4.99
CA GLN A 257 2.11 15.01 5.43
C GLN A 257 3.01 14.61 4.26
N SER A 258 2.45 14.03 3.19
CA SER A 258 3.24 13.67 2.01
C SER A 258 3.78 14.90 1.28
N LEU A 259 2.97 15.95 1.16
CA LEU A 259 3.45 17.22 0.60
C LEU A 259 4.51 17.86 1.51
N ALA A 260 4.31 17.84 2.82
CA ALA A 260 5.30 18.35 3.77
C ALA A 260 6.63 17.58 3.70
N ASN A 261 6.57 16.25 3.62
CA ASN A 261 7.76 15.40 3.46
C ASN A 261 8.47 15.67 2.12
N TYR A 262 7.72 15.84 1.03
CA TYR A 262 8.29 16.16 -0.28
C TYR A 262 8.98 17.54 -0.30
N ASN A 263 8.42 18.52 0.39
CA ASN A 263 8.99 19.86 0.45
C ASN A 263 10.26 19.94 1.34
N ASP A 264 10.40 19.03 2.30
CA ASP A 264 11.59 18.95 3.17
C ASP A 264 12.60 17.94 2.67
N GLN A 265 13.26 18.26 1.53
CA GLN A 265 14.29 17.43 0.91
C GLN A 265 15.56 17.27 1.74
N SER A 266 15.69 18.02 2.84
CA SER A 266 16.88 17.97 3.70
C SER A 266 16.96 16.70 4.56
N LYS A 267 15.82 16.07 4.84
CA LYS A 267 15.75 14.85 5.67
C LYS A 267 15.82 13.59 4.85
N VAL A 268 14.99 13.51 3.81
CA VAL A 268 14.94 12.36 2.92
C VAL A 268 14.68 12.90 1.51
N LYS A 269 15.63 12.73 0.63
CA LYS A 269 15.48 13.16 -0.75
C LYS A 269 14.42 12.30 -1.45
N THR A 270 13.48 12.97 -2.12
CA THR A 270 12.37 12.30 -2.79
C THR A 270 12.37 12.60 -4.28
N HIS A 271 12.48 11.55 -5.08
CA HIS A 271 12.35 11.56 -6.53
C HIS A 271 10.93 11.17 -6.91
N ILE A 272 10.44 11.71 -8.03
CA ILE A 272 9.10 11.37 -8.56
C ILE A 272 9.19 11.03 -10.05
N ALA A 273 8.31 10.15 -10.49
CA ALA A 273 8.02 9.92 -11.90
C ALA A 273 6.54 9.58 -12.07
N SER A 274 6.00 9.99 -13.22
CA SER A 274 4.69 9.55 -13.69
C SER A 274 4.88 8.69 -14.93
N ILE A 275 4.17 7.57 -15.01
CA ILE A 275 4.20 6.64 -16.13
C ILE A 275 2.78 6.45 -16.68
N ASP A 276 2.65 5.88 -17.87
CA ASP A 276 1.34 5.49 -18.38
C ASP A 276 0.78 4.27 -17.63
N ASP A 277 -0.54 4.18 -17.49
CA ASP A 277 -1.21 3.02 -16.87
C ASP A 277 -0.79 1.70 -17.54
N LEU A 278 -0.55 1.72 -18.86
CA LEU A 278 -0.10 0.52 -19.58
C LEU A 278 1.27 0.03 -19.10
N GLU A 279 2.17 0.95 -18.75
CA GLU A 279 3.48 0.60 -18.20
C GLU A 279 3.34 -0.03 -16.81
N ALA A 280 2.43 0.48 -16.00
CA ALA A 280 2.09 -0.12 -14.71
C ALA A 280 1.48 -1.52 -14.87
N ILE A 281 0.60 -1.71 -15.86
CA ILE A 281 0.04 -3.03 -16.21
C ILE A 281 1.14 -3.99 -16.66
N LYS A 282 2.06 -3.56 -17.53
CA LYS A 282 3.22 -4.37 -17.95
C LYS A 282 4.07 -4.80 -16.75
N GLY A 283 4.31 -3.89 -15.79
CA GLY A 283 5.01 -4.20 -14.54
C GLY A 283 4.33 -5.32 -13.74
N SER A 284 3.00 -5.26 -13.62
CA SER A 284 2.18 -6.28 -12.95
C SER A 284 2.23 -7.64 -13.68
N VAL A 285 2.06 -7.63 -15.00
CA VAL A 285 2.10 -8.84 -15.84
C VAL A 285 3.48 -9.49 -15.81
N ASN A 286 4.55 -8.72 -15.95
CA ASN A 286 5.92 -9.25 -15.90
C ASN A 286 6.25 -9.84 -14.54
N PHE A 287 5.82 -9.22 -13.46
CA PHE A 287 5.97 -9.78 -12.12
C PHE A 287 5.25 -11.13 -11.99
N TYR A 288 4.00 -11.22 -12.47
CA TYR A 288 3.27 -12.48 -12.46
C TYR A 288 3.96 -13.57 -13.29
N ARG A 289 4.48 -13.23 -14.47
CA ARG A 289 5.22 -14.18 -15.33
C ARG A 289 6.47 -14.72 -14.66
N ASN A 290 7.15 -13.89 -13.86
CA ASN A 290 8.40 -14.30 -13.21
C ASN A 290 8.17 -15.04 -11.88
N TYR A 291 7.14 -14.68 -11.12
CA TYR A 291 6.97 -15.17 -9.74
C TYR A 291 5.65 -15.90 -9.50
N GLY A 292 4.73 -15.93 -10.45
CA GLY A 292 3.43 -16.61 -10.32
C GLY A 292 2.45 -15.93 -9.37
N VAL A 293 2.78 -14.75 -8.86
CA VAL A 293 1.97 -14.00 -7.89
C VAL A 293 1.24 -12.85 -8.58
N PRO A 294 -0.11 -12.84 -8.60
CA PRO A 294 -0.85 -11.73 -9.15
C PRO A 294 -0.73 -10.50 -8.24
N VAL A 295 -0.33 -9.37 -8.81
CA VAL A 295 -0.30 -8.07 -8.13
C VAL A 295 -1.07 -7.03 -8.95
N GLU A 296 -1.60 -6.00 -8.31
CA GLU A 296 -2.36 -4.94 -8.99
C GLU A 296 -1.47 -4.07 -9.89
N PRO A 297 -2.02 -3.44 -10.93
CA PRO A 297 -1.30 -2.40 -11.70
C PRO A 297 -0.74 -1.29 -10.81
N ALA A 298 -1.42 -0.96 -9.72
CA ALA A 298 -0.91 -0.04 -8.71
C ALA A 298 0.45 -0.49 -8.11
N CYS A 299 0.65 -1.79 -7.90
CA CYS A 299 1.95 -2.36 -7.54
C CYS A 299 2.89 -2.39 -8.75
N GLY A 300 2.36 -2.70 -9.93
CA GLY A 300 3.09 -2.70 -11.18
C GLY A 300 3.76 -1.38 -11.52
N ALA A 301 3.23 -0.25 -11.03
CA ALA A 301 3.84 1.06 -11.25
C ALA A 301 5.26 1.14 -10.68
N SER A 302 5.52 0.70 -9.45
CA SER A 302 6.88 0.64 -8.91
C SER A 302 7.73 -0.44 -9.57
N LEU A 303 7.13 -1.58 -9.93
CA LEU A 303 7.82 -2.69 -10.60
C LEU A 303 8.23 -2.34 -12.04
N SER A 304 7.48 -1.49 -12.72
CA SER A 304 7.80 -1.05 -14.09
C SER A 304 9.20 -0.43 -14.21
N VAL A 305 9.67 0.21 -13.13
CA VAL A 305 11.02 0.80 -13.05
C VAL A 305 12.11 -0.24 -13.33
N LEU A 306 11.85 -1.52 -13.06
CA LEU A 306 12.81 -2.60 -13.27
C LEU A 306 12.56 -3.38 -14.57
N TYR A 307 11.32 -3.49 -15.01
CA TYR A 307 10.95 -4.34 -16.14
C TYR A 307 10.97 -3.60 -17.48
N ASN A 308 10.42 -2.40 -17.53
CA ASN A 308 10.19 -1.68 -18.78
C ASN A 308 10.56 -0.20 -18.73
N GLN A 309 10.92 0.34 -17.57
CA GLN A 309 11.26 1.74 -17.35
C GLN A 309 12.61 1.92 -16.62
N LEU A 310 13.55 1.00 -16.80
CA LEU A 310 14.86 1.02 -16.13
C LEU A 310 15.62 2.36 -16.32
N PRO A 311 15.53 3.07 -17.46
CA PRO A 311 16.12 4.40 -17.60
C PRO A 311 15.65 5.43 -16.55
N LEU A 312 14.43 5.28 -16.01
CA LEU A 312 13.97 6.14 -14.92
C LEU A 312 14.78 5.94 -13.65
N LEU A 313 15.16 4.69 -13.33
CA LEU A 313 16.01 4.41 -12.16
C LEU A 313 17.36 5.11 -12.29
N THR A 314 18.04 4.93 -13.41
CA THR A 314 19.36 5.55 -13.65
C THR A 314 19.30 7.06 -13.72
N LEU A 315 18.20 7.62 -14.22
CA LEU A 315 17.97 9.07 -14.22
C LEU A 315 17.83 9.65 -12.81
N LYS A 316 17.11 8.93 -11.93
CA LYS A 316 16.87 9.40 -10.55
C LYS A 316 18.04 9.07 -9.61
N PHE A 317 18.81 8.04 -9.92
CA PHE A 317 19.98 7.61 -9.18
C PHE A 317 21.20 7.51 -10.12
N PRO A 318 21.76 8.64 -10.59
CA PRO A 318 22.76 8.64 -11.67
C PRO A 318 24.13 8.04 -11.26
N ASN A 319 24.40 7.87 -9.96
CA ASN A 319 25.70 7.45 -9.44
C ASN A 319 25.67 6.07 -8.77
N LEU A 320 24.70 5.21 -9.12
CA LEU A 320 24.64 3.85 -8.58
C LEU A 320 25.87 3.03 -8.96
N LYS A 321 26.40 2.33 -7.97
CA LYS A 321 27.48 1.35 -8.12
C LYS A 321 26.91 -0.07 -8.08
N SER A 322 27.66 -1.03 -8.56
CA SER A 322 27.22 -2.43 -8.65
C SER A 322 26.89 -3.07 -7.32
N ASP A 323 27.46 -2.59 -6.20
CA ASP A 323 27.20 -3.07 -4.84
C ASP A 323 26.17 -2.21 -4.07
N ASP A 324 25.74 -1.07 -4.64
CA ASP A 324 24.63 -0.28 -4.07
C ASP A 324 23.33 -1.08 -4.12
N ILE A 325 22.43 -0.77 -3.23
CA ILE A 325 21.15 -1.49 -3.06
C ILE A 325 19.98 -0.54 -3.29
N ILE A 326 19.05 -0.96 -4.13
CA ILE A 326 17.71 -0.37 -4.26
C ILE A 326 16.67 -1.39 -3.77
N VAL A 327 15.84 -0.97 -2.85
CA VAL A 327 14.72 -1.76 -2.33
C VAL A 327 13.44 -1.34 -3.06
N VAL A 328 12.81 -2.25 -3.76
CA VAL A 328 11.51 -2.02 -4.42
C VAL A 328 10.40 -2.67 -3.60
N VAL A 329 9.41 -1.88 -3.22
CA VAL A 329 8.27 -2.37 -2.45
C VAL A 329 7.27 -3.02 -3.39
N VAL A 330 7.10 -4.34 -3.26
CA VAL A 330 6.08 -5.10 -3.95
C VAL A 330 4.80 -5.01 -3.13
N CYS A 331 4.03 -3.96 -3.39
CA CYS A 331 2.87 -3.55 -2.58
C CYS A 331 1.80 -4.63 -2.42
N GLY A 332 1.69 -5.54 -3.41
CA GLY A 332 0.65 -6.54 -3.49
C GLY A 332 -0.67 -6.00 -4.03
N GLY A 333 -1.75 -6.41 -3.42
CA GLY A 333 -3.12 -6.02 -3.74
C GLY A 333 -4.03 -7.21 -3.98
N SER A 334 -5.21 -7.16 -3.39
CA SER A 334 -6.18 -8.26 -3.43
C SER A 334 -7.35 -8.00 -4.38
N CYS A 335 -7.31 -6.89 -5.12
CA CYS A 335 -8.35 -6.53 -6.10
C CYS A 335 -8.03 -7.04 -7.51
N THR A 336 -6.92 -7.79 -7.67
CA THR A 336 -6.55 -8.50 -8.90
C THR A 336 -6.28 -9.97 -8.57
N ASN A 337 -6.70 -10.86 -9.48
CA ASN A 337 -6.47 -12.28 -9.43
C ASN A 337 -5.86 -12.75 -10.77
N ILE A 338 -5.65 -14.05 -10.94
CA ILE A 338 -5.07 -14.64 -12.17
C ILE A 338 -5.90 -14.27 -13.42
N GLU A 339 -7.22 -14.26 -13.31
CA GLU A 339 -8.09 -13.86 -14.43
C GLU A 339 -7.90 -12.39 -14.81
N GLY A 340 -7.75 -11.52 -13.80
CA GLY A 340 -7.41 -10.10 -13.99
C GLY A 340 -6.08 -9.92 -14.72
N ILE A 341 -5.06 -10.70 -14.34
CA ILE A 341 -3.74 -10.69 -15.03
C ILE A 341 -3.89 -11.09 -16.50
N LYS A 342 -4.64 -12.15 -16.82
CA LYS A 342 -4.88 -12.58 -18.21
C LYS A 342 -5.58 -11.49 -19.04
N LYS A 343 -6.53 -10.75 -18.45
CA LYS A 343 -7.15 -9.59 -19.11
C LYS A 343 -6.12 -8.48 -19.38
N PHE A 344 -5.21 -8.26 -18.47
CA PHE A 344 -4.12 -7.28 -18.64
C PHE A 344 -3.11 -7.74 -19.71
N GLU A 345 -2.77 -9.03 -19.78
CA GLU A 345 -1.93 -9.58 -20.87
C GLU A 345 -2.54 -9.29 -22.24
N THR A 346 -3.82 -9.62 -22.40
CA THR A 346 -4.56 -9.33 -23.65
C THR A 346 -4.55 -7.84 -23.99
N LEU A 347 -4.65 -6.95 -22.99
CA LEU A 347 -4.60 -5.50 -23.21
C LEU A 347 -3.22 -5.08 -23.72
N VAL A 348 -2.15 -5.55 -23.11
CA VAL A 348 -0.75 -5.28 -23.50
C VAL A 348 -0.49 -5.75 -24.93
N GLU A 349 -0.92 -6.96 -25.31
CA GLU A 349 -0.73 -7.52 -26.65
C GLU A 349 -1.46 -6.70 -27.71
N ARG A 350 -2.72 -6.32 -27.47
CA ARG A 350 -3.51 -5.48 -28.39
C ARG A 350 -2.87 -4.11 -28.66
N GLN A 351 -2.20 -3.55 -27.67
CA GLN A 351 -1.50 -2.28 -27.84
C GLN A 351 -0.19 -2.44 -28.63
N ALA A 352 0.55 -3.55 -28.43
CA ALA A 352 1.76 -3.85 -29.19
C ALA A 352 1.50 -4.04 -30.69
N HIS A 353 0.30 -4.50 -31.07
CA HIS A 353 -0.10 -4.67 -32.50
C HIS A 353 -0.58 -3.37 -33.18
N LYS A 354 -0.73 -2.26 -32.42
CA LYS A 354 -1.17 -0.97 -32.96
C LYS A 354 -0.02 0.03 -33.20
N LEU A 355 1.17 -0.32 -32.76
CA LEU A 355 2.44 0.41 -32.96
C LEU A 355 3.25 -0.23 -34.09
#